data_a87530ad8135424ce33ac08fb76beac9
#
_entry.id   a87530ad8135424ce33ac08fb76beac9
#
_cell.length_a   1.000
_cell.length_b   1.000
_cell.length_c   1.000
_cell.angle_alpha   90.00
_cell.angle_beta   90.00
_cell.angle_gamma   90.00
#
_symmetry.space_group_name_H-M   'P 1'
#
loop_
_entity.id
_entity.type
_entity.pdbx_description
1 polymer ?
#
loop_
_entity_poly.entity_id
_entity_poly.type
_entity_poly.pdbx_seq_one_letter_code
_entity_poly.pdbx_strand_id
1 'polypeptide(L)'
;MKSFPIVRLNKGCMQYSPPPNARFICALCFSILILFANGCVKKLAPPPPPEVQVITLTPTNVPIIEEWIGTLDGFVNAQIRAQVTGYLLTQNYAEGSEVKKGDLLFQIDPRPFQAALDQAQAKLAQDQAQADKTELDVKRYTPLAKEQAISQEQLDNAVQASLAANAQVKADEASVENAELNLAFTKITSPIDGLAGIALAQVGDLVGQSGSVLTTVSTINPIKVYFQVSEQSYLTFWRRFVGSDNANEDFSLQLILSDSSVYPEKGRFAFADRQVNPNTGTLQIVGLFPNADFILRPGQYGRVRAQTQIKTNAMLVPQRALTELQGTYHVAVVGETNSIHIQFVKVGEQIGSNWVVEKGLKPGDRVVVEGAQKVKEGAVVNPKPFGNETDQTNQTRTQTNSVAQANQPK
;
A
#
# COMPACT_ATOMS: atom_id res chain seq x y z
N MET A 1 -7.91 58.85 -3.06
CA MET A 1 -8.43 60.03 -3.84
C MET A 1 -9.51 59.55 -4.77
N LYS A 2 -10.75 59.83 -4.42
CA LYS A 2 -11.93 60.27 -5.21
C LYS A 2 -13.17 60.04 -4.35
N SER A 3 -13.64 61.15 -3.85
CA SER A 3 -14.85 61.36 -3.06
C SER A 3 -16.09 61.24 -3.97
N PHE A 4 -17.16 60.66 -3.39
CA PHE A 4 -18.53 60.78 -3.94
C PHE A 4 -19.43 61.56 -3.00
N PRO A 5 -20.35 62.37 -3.50
CA PRO A 5 -21.04 63.38 -2.74
C PRO A 5 -22.36 62.87 -2.14
N ILE A 6 -22.67 63.43 -1.00
CA ILE A 6 -23.93 63.29 -0.22
C ILE A 6 -25.04 64.10 -0.92
N VAL A 7 -26.17 63.44 -1.25
CA VAL A 7 -27.39 64.13 -1.68
C VAL A 7 -28.34 64.23 -0.47
N ARG A 8 -28.58 65.46 -0.03
CA ARG A 8 -29.65 65.85 0.93
C ARG A 8 -30.99 65.92 0.18
N LEU A 9 -31.97 65.19 0.67
CA LEU A 9 -33.38 65.38 0.28
C LEU A 9 -34.16 66.13 1.35
N ASN A 10 -34.78 67.15 0.88
CA ASN A 10 -35.47 68.18 1.61
C ASN A 10 -36.91 67.78 2.06
N LYS A 11 -37.29 68.08 3.28
CA LYS A 11 -38.63 67.86 3.82
C LYS A 11 -39.58 68.97 3.28
N GLY A 12 -40.64 68.58 2.58
CA GLY A 12 -41.77 69.41 2.28
C GLY A 12 -43.01 68.89 2.98
N CYS A 13 -43.44 69.59 4.06
CA CYS A 13 -44.73 69.36 4.66
C CYS A 13 -45.83 70.05 3.85
N MET A 14 -46.77 69.28 3.30
CA MET A 14 -48.05 69.79 2.82
C MET A 14 -49.15 69.53 3.89
N GLN A 15 -49.66 70.60 4.51
CA GLN A 15 -50.84 70.57 5.31
C GLN A 15 -52.09 70.49 4.44
N TYR A 16 -52.90 69.47 4.66
CA TYR A 16 -54.20 69.31 4.00
C TYR A 16 -55.30 69.47 5.09
N SER A 17 -56.11 70.50 4.95
CA SER A 17 -57.29 70.77 5.82
C SER A 17 -58.56 70.17 5.20
N PRO A 18 -59.33 69.35 5.92
CA PRO A 18 -60.58 68.79 5.39
C PRO A 18 -61.76 69.71 5.54
N PRO A 19 -62.78 69.65 4.63
CA PRO A 19 -63.97 70.48 4.66
C PRO A 19 -65.00 70.03 5.72
N PRO A 20 -65.89 70.86 6.17
CA PRO A 20 -66.64 70.71 7.43
C PRO A 20 -67.85 69.76 7.40
N ASN A 21 -68.13 68.97 6.38
CA ASN A 21 -69.36 68.14 6.28
C ASN A 21 -69.17 66.62 6.44
N ALA A 22 -67.98 66.15 6.89
CA ALA A 22 -67.69 64.71 7.01
C ALA A 22 -68.05 64.13 8.41
N ARG A 23 -68.61 64.84 9.35
CA ARG A 23 -68.82 64.38 10.73
C ARG A 23 -70.06 63.50 10.93
N PHE A 24 -71.05 63.52 10.05
CA PHE A 24 -72.29 62.71 10.18
C PHE A 24 -72.29 61.35 9.51
N ILE A 25 -71.39 61.07 8.53
CA ILE A 25 -71.33 59.78 7.79
C ILE A 25 -70.41 58.77 8.54
N CYS A 26 -69.44 59.23 9.32
CA CYS A 26 -68.59 58.35 10.07
C CYS A 26 -69.23 57.63 11.26
N ALA A 27 -70.27 58.24 11.90
CA ALA A 27 -70.91 57.63 13.05
C ALA A 27 -71.82 56.43 12.66
N LEU A 28 -72.41 56.41 11.48
CA LEU A 28 -73.29 55.30 11.00
C LEU A 28 -72.51 54.14 10.53
N CYS A 29 -71.33 54.32 9.90
CA CYS A 29 -70.44 53.25 9.43
C CYS A 29 -69.72 52.51 10.59
N PHE A 30 -69.52 53.25 11.73
CA PHE A 30 -68.81 52.61 12.86
C PHE A 30 -69.75 51.69 13.68
N SER A 31 -71.04 51.94 13.70
CA SER A 31 -72.03 51.09 14.37
C SER A 31 -72.31 49.78 13.61
N ILE A 32 -72.18 49.74 12.28
CA ILE A 32 -72.43 48.56 11.48
C ILE A 32 -71.17 47.65 11.52
N LEU A 33 -69.96 48.20 11.76
CA LEU A 33 -68.73 47.43 11.82
C LEU A 33 -68.53 46.61 13.09
N ILE A 34 -69.26 47.00 14.21
CA ILE A 34 -69.18 46.35 15.51
C ILE A 34 -70.10 45.10 15.57
N LEU A 35 -71.08 44.96 14.68
CA LEU A 35 -71.99 43.79 14.65
C LEU A 35 -71.46 42.58 13.89
N PHE A 36 -70.36 42.72 13.11
CA PHE A 36 -69.75 41.62 12.41
C PHE A 36 -68.49 41.05 13.09
N ALA A 37 -68.11 41.53 14.28
CA ALA A 37 -66.87 41.10 14.97
C ALA A 37 -67.04 39.81 15.83
N ASN A 38 -68.19 39.14 15.80
CA ASN A 38 -68.41 37.86 16.47
C ASN A 38 -68.25 36.66 15.47
N GLY A 39 -67.28 36.79 14.58
CA GLY A 39 -66.81 35.66 13.80
C GLY A 39 -66.12 34.64 14.70
N CYS A 40 -66.73 33.50 14.90
CA CYS A 40 -66.20 32.35 15.59
C CYS A 40 -64.82 32.01 15.04
N VAL A 41 -63.74 32.38 15.74
CA VAL A 41 -62.35 31.89 15.44
C VAL A 41 -62.36 30.41 15.79
N LYS A 42 -62.67 29.58 14.81
CA LYS A 42 -62.39 28.15 14.89
C LYS A 42 -60.93 28.01 15.21
N LYS A 43 -60.54 27.64 16.45
CA LYS A 43 -59.20 27.22 16.78
C LYS A 43 -58.85 26.11 15.78
N LEU A 44 -58.01 26.41 14.77
CA LEU A 44 -57.42 25.38 13.95
C LEU A 44 -56.74 24.41 14.90
N ALA A 45 -57.10 23.15 14.81
CA ALA A 45 -56.39 22.08 15.49
C ALA A 45 -54.89 22.23 15.15
N PRO A 46 -54.00 22.12 16.13
CA PRO A 46 -52.55 22.19 15.85
C PRO A 46 -52.25 21.15 14.75
N PRO A 47 -51.42 21.51 13.77
CA PRO A 47 -51.04 20.58 12.70
C PRO A 47 -50.48 19.31 13.35
N PRO A 48 -50.77 18.14 12.77
CA PRO A 48 -50.29 16.88 13.31
C PRO A 48 -48.76 16.92 13.42
N PRO A 49 -48.19 16.30 14.46
CA PRO A 49 -46.72 16.27 14.65
C PRO A 49 -46.05 15.76 13.40
N PRO A 50 -44.98 16.41 12.91
CA PRO A 50 -44.26 15.96 11.74
C PRO A 50 -43.69 14.56 11.95
N GLU A 51 -43.81 13.69 10.95
CA GLU A 51 -43.22 12.35 10.97
C GLU A 51 -41.72 12.47 10.72
N VAL A 52 -40.91 11.77 11.54
CA VAL A 52 -39.46 11.69 11.43
C VAL A 52 -39.02 10.22 11.51
N GLN A 53 -38.00 9.88 10.75
CA GLN A 53 -37.39 8.54 10.85
C GLN A 53 -36.24 8.58 11.85
N VAL A 54 -36.24 7.61 12.78
CA VAL A 54 -35.26 7.56 13.87
C VAL A 54 -34.52 6.22 13.90
N ILE A 55 -33.25 6.27 14.28
CA ILE A 55 -32.45 5.09 14.61
C ILE A 55 -32.13 5.11 16.11
N THR A 56 -32.26 3.95 16.76
CA THR A 56 -31.80 3.80 18.15
C THR A 56 -30.34 3.40 18.15
N LEU A 57 -29.52 4.18 18.86
CA LEU A 57 -28.07 3.93 18.91
C LEU A 57 -27.74 2.76 19.81
N THR A 58 -27.08 1.77 19.26
CA THR A 58 -26.50 0.64 19.98
C THR A 58 -24.98 0.69 19.90
N PRO A 59 -24.27 0.51 21.02
CA PRO A 59 -22.81 0.40 21.00
C PRO A 59 -22.38 -0.80 20.15
N THR A 60 -21.48 -0.57 19.21
CA THR A 60 -20.99 -1.58 18.29
C THR A 60 -19.46 -1.55 18.24
N ASN A 61 -18.83 -2.72 18.15
CA ASN A 61 -17.39 -2.80 17.92
C ASN A 61 -17.12 -2.65 16.44
N VAL A 62 -16.36 -1.64 16.09
CA VAL A 62 -16.14 -1.26 14.69
C VAL A 62 -14.66 -1.40 14.35
N PRO A 63 -14.30 -2.23 13.35
CA PRO A 63 -12.94 -2.30 12.85
C PRO A 63 -12.60 -1.04 12.05
N ILE A 64 -11.51 -0.39 12.39
CA ILE A 64 -10.93 0.71 11.61
C ILE A 64 -9.98 0.11 10.60
N ILE A 65 -10.25 0.37 9.35
CA ILE A 65 -9.48 -0.14 8.22
C ILE A 65 -8.76 1.03 7.58
N GLU A 66 -7.46 0.94 7.48
CA GLU A 66 -6.64 1.88 6.72
C GLU A 66 -6.19 1.27 5.40
N GLU A 67 -6.07 2.11 4.38
CA GLU A 67 -5.60 1.73 3.05
C GLU A 67 -4.38 2.57 2.65
N TRP A 68 -3.37 1.91 2.11
CA TRP A 68 -2.15 2.55 1.61
C TRP A 68 -1.86 2.07 0.20
N ILE A 69 -1.40 2.98 -0.64
CA ILE A 69 -0.90 2.63 -1.97
C ILE A 69 0.47 1.98 -1.80
N GLY A 70 0.65 0.82 -2.42
CA GLY A 70 1.88 0.06 -2.41
C GLY A 70 2.36 -0.30 -3.81
N THR A 71 3.66 -0.57 -3.90
CA THR A 71 4.31 -1.08 -5.10
C THR A 71 4.81 -2.50 -4.83
N LEU A 72 4.50 -3.41 -5.73
CA LEU A 72 4.93 -4.79 -5.66
C LEU A 72 6.35 -4.93 -6.19
N ASP A 73 7.16 -5.77 -5.54
CA ASP A 73 8.51 -6.07 -5.98
C ASP A 73 8.88 -7.53 -5.68
N GLY A 74 9.86 -8.07 -6.38
CA GLY A 74 10.37 -9.40 -6.11
C GLY A 74 10.90 -9.55 -4.68
N PHE A 75 10.80 -10.75 -4.12
CA PHE A 75 11.42 -11.04 -2.84
C PHE A 75 12.94 -10.85 -2.90
N VAL A 76 13.55 -11.32 -3.99
CA VAL A 76 14.93 -11.03 -4.38
C VAL A 76 14.92 -10.74 -5.89
N ASN A 77 15.66 -9.72 -6.32
CA ASN A 77 15.88 -9.39 -7.72
C ASN A 77 17.38 -9.50 -8.02
N ALA A 78 17.77 -10.48 -8.80
CA ALA A 78 19.15 -10.65 -9.22
C ALA A 78 19.33 -10.07 -10.64
N GLN A 79 20.13 -9.02 -10.74
CA GLN A 79 20.54 -8.47 -12.01
C GLN A 79 21.68 -9.33 -12.59
N ILE A 80 21.45 -9.96 -13.71
CA ILE A 80 22.41 -10.83 -14.38
C ILE A 80 23.31 -9.98 -15.29
N ARG A 81 24.61 -10.04 -15.07
CA ARG A 81 25.63 -9.30 -15.83
C ARG A 81 26.76 -10.22 -16.25
N ALA A 82 27.43 -9.90 -17.34
CA ALA A 82 28.66 -10.59 -17.76
C ALA A 82 29.80 -10.22 -16.84
N GLN A 83 30.61 -11.22 -16.44
CA GLN A 83 31.84 -11.04 -15.66
C GLN A 83 33.09 -10.97 -16.52
N VAL A 84 33.00 -11.47 -17.77
CA VAL A 84 34.06 -11.41 -18.79
C VAL A 84 33.52 -10.75 -20.05
N THR A 85 34.45 -10.18 -20.86
CA THR A 85 34.08 -9.51 -22.10
C THR A 85 34.17 -10.46 -23.28
N GLY A 86 33.07 -10.57 -24.06
CA GLY A 86 33.05 -11.41 -25.26
C GLY A 86 31.70 -11.35 -25.97
N TYR A 87 31.59 -12.02 -27.12
CA TYR A 87 30.35 -12.06 -27.89
C TYR A 87 29.38 -13.07 -27.28
N LEU A 88 28.10 -12.71 -27.21
CA LEU A 88 27.02 -13.57 -26.77
C LEU A 88 26.69 -14.57 -27.88
N LEU A 89 26.85 -15.86 -27.62
CA LEU A 89 26.59 -16.93 -28.63
C LEU A 89 25.17 -17.46 -28.55
N THR A 90 24.65 -17.70 -27.35
CA THR A 90 23.34 -18.31 -27.16
C THR A 90 22.61 -17.72 -25.95
N GLN A 91 21.28 -17.70 -26.07
CA GLN A 91 20.35 -17.52 -24.97
C GLN A 91 19.66 -18.87 -24.73
N ASN A 92 19.78 -19.40 -23.50
CA ASN A 92 19.39 -20.79 -23.17
C ASN A 92 18.12 -20.87 -22.32
N TYR A 93 17.42 -19.76 -22.11
CA TYR A 93 16.15 -19.68 -21.37
C TYR A 93 15.07 -19.03 -22.24
N ALA A 94 13.80 -19.32 -21.94
CA ALA A 94 12.67 -18.58 -22.50
C ALA A 94 12.36 -17.35 -21.64
N GLU A 95 12.18 -16.20 -22.25
CA GLU A 95 11.82 -14.97 -21.55
C GLU A 95 10.48 -15.15 -20.83
N GLY A 96 10.40 -14.69 -19.57
CA GLY A 96 9.24 -14.87 -18.73
C GLY A 96 9.03 -16.29 -18.18
N SER A 97 9.98 -17.21 -18.40
CA SER A 97 9.92 -18.56 -17.82
C SER A 97 10.53 -18.63 -16.43
N GLU A 98 10.14 -19.65 -15.69
CA GLU A 98 10.76 -20.00 -14.41
C GLU A 98 12.11 -20.65 -14.66
N VAL A 99 13.12 -20.22 -13.90
CA VAL A 99 14.49 -20.73 -13.92
C VAL A 99 14.94 -21.10 -12.52
N LYS A 100 15.78 -22.12 -12.42
CA LYS A 100 16.38 -22.56 -11.16
C LYS A 100 17.79 -22.01 -11.00
N LYS A 101 18.24 -21.94 -9.76
CA LYS A 101 19.63 -21.62 -9.44
C LYS A 101 20.57 -22.60 -10.14
N GLY A 102 21.54 -22.06 -10.92
CA GLY A 102 22.48 -22.81 -11.68
C GLY A 102 22.07 -23.05 -13.14
N ASP A 103 20.83 -22.79 -13.52
CA ASP A 103 20.42 -22.93 -14.93
C ASP A 103 21.18 -21.95 -15.82
N LEU A 104 21.65 -22.45 -16.97
CA LEU A 104 22.38 -21.66 -17.94
C LEU A 104 21.45 -20.68 -18.65
N LEU A 105 21.70 -19.38 -18.48
CA LEU A 105 20.91 -18.32 -19.10
C LEU A 105 21.52 -17.87 -20.44
N PHE A 106 22.83 -17.61 -20.43
CA PHE A 106 23.55 -17.12 -21.59
C PHE A 106 24.92 -17.81 -21.71
N GLN A 107 25.44 -17.92 -22.95
CA GLN A 107 26.78 -18.39 -23.22
C GLN A 107 27.55 -17.32 -24.00
N ILE A 108 28.67 -16.88 -23.43
CA ILE A 108 29.67 -16.06 -24.11
C ILE A 108 30.62 -17.00 -24.91
N ASP A 109 31.24 -16.51 -25.98
CA ASP A 109 32.20 -17.28 -26.75
C ASP A 109 33.37 -17.79 -25.87
N PRO A 110 33.46 -19.11 -25.62
CA PRO A 110 34.46 -19.67 -24.72
C PRO A 110 35.84 -19.85 -25.38
N ARG A 111 35.93 -19.79 -26.72
CA ARG A 111 37.15 -20.16 -27.47
C ARG A 111 38.36 -19.32 -27.06
N PRO A 112 38.31 -17.99 -26.90
CA PRO A 112 39.47 -17.23 -26.46
C PRO A 112 39.91 -17.57 -25.03
N PHE A 113 38.98 -17.90 -24.16
CA PHE A 113 39.25 -18.25 -22.76
C PHE A 113 39.79 -19.68 -22.65
N GLN A 114 39.31 -20.60 -23.48
CA GLN A 114 39.89 -21.96 -23.57
C GLN A 114 41.35 -21.92 -24.05
N ALA A 115 41.63 -21.12 -25.08
CA ALA A 115 43.01 -20.96 -25.57
C ALA A 115 43.95 -20.36 -24.51
N ALA A 116 43.43 -19.38 -23.68
CA ALA A 116 44.19 -18.84 -22.59
C ALA A 116 44.45 -19.85 -21.47
N LEU A 117 43.45 -20.72 -21.17
CA LEU A 117 43.61 -21.82 -20.21
C LEU A 117 44.66 -22.82 -20.68
N ASP A 118 44.55 -23.24 -21.95
CA ASP A 118 45.52 -24.22 -22.55
C ASP A 118 46.94 -23.62 -22.49
N GLN A 119 47.13 -22.33 -22.75
CA GLN A 119 48.40 -21.64 -22.65
C GLN A 119 48.94 -21.62 -21.21
N ALA A 120 48.10 -21.34 -20.22
CA ALA A 120 48.49 -21.30 -18.81
C ALA A 120 48.90 -22.70 -18.32
N GLN A 121 48.14 -23.75 -18.72
CA GLN A 121 48.45 -25.13 -18.40
C GLN A 121 49.78 -25.60 -19.02
N ALA A 122 50.04 -25.21 -20.28
CA ALA A 122 51.33 -25.55 -20.95
C ALA A 122 52.51 -24.88 -20.22
N LYS A 123 52.33 -23.63 -19.75
CA LYS A 123 53.37 -22.91 -18.96
C LYS A 123 53.62 -23.58 -17.61
N LEU A 124 52.54 -23.97 -16.89
CA LEU A 124 52.64 -24.70 -15.63
C LEU A 124 53.41 -26.03 -15.84
N ALA A 125 53.11 -26.78 -16.88
CA ALA A 125 53.77 -28.03 -17.18
C ALA A 125 55.27 -27.83 -17.47
N GLN A 126 55.66 -26.75 -18.17
CA GLN A 126 57.03 -26.38 -18.40
C GLN A 126 57.77 -26.09 -17.08
N ASP A 127 57.19 -25.29 -16.23
CA ASP A 127 57.87 -24.87 -14.99
C ASP A 127 57.83 -25.97 -13.91
N GLN A 128 56.85 -26.85 -13.94
CA GLN A 128 56.86 -28.10 -13.16
C GLN A 128 58.03 -29.00 -13.55
N ALA A 129 58.30 -29.20 -14.85
CA ALA A 129 59.47 -29.96 -15.30
C ALA A 129 60.82 -29.32 -14.87
N GLN A 130 60.87 -27.97 -14.83
CA GLN A 130 62.03 -27.25 -14.31
C GLN A 130 62.17 -27.42 -12.79
N ALA A 131 61.07 -27.38 -12.02
CA ALA A 131 61.08 -27.65 -10.59
C ALA A 131 61.53 -29.07 -10.28
N ASP A 132 61.02 -30.05 -10.99
CA ASP A 132 61.41 -31.47 -10.85
C ASP A 132 62.91 -31.63 -11.11
N LYS A 133 63.48 -31.00 -12.15
CA LYS A 133 64.89 -31.02 -12.45
C LYS A 133 65.72 -30.46 -11.32
N THR A 134 65.36 -29.26 -10.78
CA THR A 134 66.10 -28.63 -9.70
C THR A 134 65.98 -29.38 -8.38
N GLU A 135 64.83 -30.03 -8.12
CA GLU A 135 64.69 -30.94 -6.98
C GLU A 135 65.59 -32.16 -7.08
N LEU A 136 65.72 -32.78 -8.27
CA LEU A 136 66.61 -33.87 -8.53
C LEU A 136 68.07 -33.47 -8.31
N ASP A 137 68.49 -32.24 -8.70
CA ASP A 137 69.80 -31.71 -8.46
C ASP A 137 70.09 -31.55 -6.95
N VAL A 138 69.15 -31.03 -6.15
CA VAL A 138 69.25 -30.98 -4.68
C VAL A 138 69.38 -32.36 -4.09
N LYS A 139 68.56 -33.32 -4.51
CA LYS A 139 68.63 -34.72 -4.07
C LYS A 139 69.98 -35.36 -4.37
N ARG A 140 70.57 -35.04 -5.52
CA ARG A 140 71.88 -35.53 -5.94
C ARG A 140 73.02 -34.87 -5.17
N TYR A 141 73.00 -33.54 -4.98
CA TYR A 141 74.07 -32.79 -4.34
C TYR A 141 74.06 -32.92 -2.82
N THR A 142 72.96 -33.20 -2.17
CA THR A 142 72.88 -33.36 -0.72
C THR A 142 73.85 -34.46 -0.18
N PRO A 143 73.91 -35.71 -0.70
CA PRO A 143 74.87 -36.71 -0.25
C PRO A 143 76.31 -36.36 -0.62
N LEU A 144 76.54 -35.75 -1.81
CA LEU A 144 77.88 -35.34 -2.24
C LEU A 144 78.51 -34.26 -1.39
N ALA A 145 77.72 -33.32 -0.89
CA ALA A 145 78.19 -32.30 0.03
C ALA A 145 78.52 -32.91 1.39
N LYS A 146 77.74 -33.89 1.89
CA LYS A 146 78.06 -34.63 3.12
C LYS A 146 79.39 -35.38 3.04
N GLU A 147 79.72 -35.92 1.85
CA GLU A 147 80.95 -36.59 1.58
C GLU A 147 82.11 -35.65 1.19
N GLN A 148 81.86 -34.31 1.27
CA GLN A 148 82.81 -33.24 0.91
C GLN A 148 83.30 -33.32 -0.58
N ALA A 149 82.55 -34.00 -1.44
CA ALA A 149 82.86 -34.12 -2.89
C ALA A 149 82.47 -32.87 -3.70
N ILE A 150 81.61 -31.95 -3.11
CA ILE A 150 81.23 -30.66 -3.67
C ILE A 150 81.30 -29.59 -2.58
N SER A 151 81.32 -28.29 -2.95
CA SER A 151 81.28 -27.19 -2.01
C SER A 151 79.91 -26.99 -1.41
N GLN A 152 79.83 -26.47 -0.16
CA GLN A 152 78.53 -26.09 0.47
C GLN A 152 77.80 -25.02 -0.35
N GLU A 153 78.51 -24.09 -0.96
CA GLU A 153 77.97 -23.07 -1.86
C GLU A 153 77.19 -23.69 -3.05
N GLN A 154 77.72 -24.79 -3.62
CA GLN A 154 77.05 -25.47 -4.73
C GLN A 154 75.71 -26.12 -4.27
N LEU A 155 75.68 -26.69 -3.07
CA LEU A 155 74.44 -27.24 -2.52
C LEU A 155 73.45 -26.12 -2.22
N ASP A 156 73.89 -25.02 -1.57
CA ASP A 156 73.06 -23.90 -1.23
C ASP A 156 72.45 -23.22 -2.46
N ASN A 157 73.20 -23.07 -3.53
CA ASN A 157 72.73 -22.59 -4.83
C ASN A 157 71.67 -23.51 -5.45
N ALA A 158 71.85 -24.82 -5.37
CA ALA A 158 70.87 -25.78 -5.87
C ALA A 158 69.57 -25.74 -5.05
N VAL A 159 69.68 -25.62 -3.71
CA VAL A 159 68.51 -25.45 -2.82
C VAL A 159 67.75 -24.17 -3.16
N GLN A 160 68.46 -23.04 -3.33
CA GLN A 160 67.80 -21.75 -3.69
C GLN A 160 67.16 -21.84 -5.08
N ALA A 161 67.79 -22.49 -6.05
CA ALA A 161 67.22 -22.71 -7.37
C ALA A 161 65.92 -23.57 -7.31
N SER A 162 65.90 -24.63 -6.48
CA SER A 162 64.72 -25.45 -6.27
C SER A 162 63.57 -24.65 -5.58
N LEU A 163 63.89 -23.85 -4.57
CA LEU A 163 62.91 -22.99 -3.92
C LEU A 163 62.31 -21.96 -4.88
N ALA A 164 63.15 -21.34 -5.74
CA ALA A 164 62.70 -20.39 -6.76
C ALA A 164 61.80 -21.08 -7.82
N ALA A 165 62.20 -22.26 -8.30
CA ALA A 165 61.38 -23.03 -9.25
C ALA A 165 60.03 -23.44 -8.67
N ASN A 166 60.00 -23.89 -7.41
CA ASN A 166 58.74 -24.24 -6.72
C ASN A 166 57.86 -23.00 -6.49
N ALA A 167 58.43 -21.84 -6.25
CA ALA A 167 57.68 -20.59 -6.15
C ALA A 167 57.05 -20.19 -7.50
N GLN A 168 57.77 -20.46 -8.63
CA GLN A 168 57.24 -20.20 -9.96
C GLN A 168 56.08 -21.13 -10.29
N VAL A 169 56.18 -22.41 -9.96
CA VAL A 169 55.06 -23.38 -10.13
C VAL A 169 53.81 -22.88 -9.42
N LYS A 170 53.92 -22.40 -8.17
CA LYS A 170 52.78 -21.85 -7.45
C LYS A 170 52.16 -20.60 -8.11
N ALA A 171 52.99 -19.76 -8.74
CA ALA A 171 52.52 -18.61 -9.49
C ALA A 171 51.78 -19.03 -10.75
N ASP A 172 52.25 -20.10 -11.44
CA ASP A 172 51.61 -20.63 -12.63
C ASP A 172 50.30 -21.41 -12.30
N GLU A 173 50.24 -22.12 -11.17
CA GLU A 173 49.00 -22.71 -10.63
C GLU A 173 47.94 -21.65 -10.44
N ALA A 174 48.24 -20.49 -9.83
CA ALA A 174 47.33 -19.37 -9.69
C ALA A 174 46.92 -18.77 -11.04
N SER A 175 47.82 -18.79 -12.05
CA SER A 175 47.48 -18.34 -13.42
C SER A 175 46.51 -19.29 -14.12
N VAL A 176 46.66 -20.61 -13.93
CA VAL A 176 45.70 -21.61 -14.41
C VAL A 176 44.33 -21.41 -13.75
N GLU A 177 44.27 -21.27 -12.43
CA GLU A 177 43.03 -21.02 -11.70
C GLU A 177 42.32 -19.77 -12.23
N ASN A 178 43.03 -18.66 -12.47
CA ASN A 178 42.45 -17.47 -13.08
C ASN A 178 41.88 -17.72 -14.47
N ALA A 179 42.56 -18.50 -15.32
CA ALA A 179 42.09 -18.83 -16.64
C ALA A 179 40.84 -19.73 -16.59
N GLU A 180 40.80 -20.69 -15.66
CA GLU A 180 39.64 -21.55 -15.41
C GLU A 180 38.42 -20.73 -14.94
N LEU A 181 38.59 -19.79 -14.01
CA LEU A 181 37.56 -18.92 -13.58
C LEU A 181 36.99 -18.04 -14.71
N ASN A 182 37.87 -17.49 -15.56
CA ASN A 182 37.44 -16.70 -16.71
C ASN A 182 36.68 -17.55 -17.73
N LEU A 183 37.08 -18.77 -17.94
CA LEU A 183 36.34 -19.72 -18.78
C LEU A 183 34.99 -20.09 -18.16
N ALA A 184 34.94 -20.31 -16.86
CA ALA A 184 33.68 -20.56 -16.15
C ALA A 184 32.71 -19.39 -16.28
N PHE A 185 33.19 -18.14 -16.19
CA PHE A 185 32.38 -16.93 -16.34
C PHE A 185 31.81 -16.74 -17.74
N THR A 186 32.27 -17.49 -18.75
CA THR A 186 31.59 -17.52 -20.08
C THR A 186 30.21 -18.14 -20.00
N LYS A 187 29.95 -19.01 -19.02
CA LYS A 187 28.64 -19.63 -18.76
C LYS A 187 27.91 -18.79 -17.72
N ILE A 188 26.96 -18.00 -18.17
CA ILE A 188 26.19 -17.12 -17.29
C ILE A 188 24.96 -17.85 -16.78
N THR A 189 24.95 -18.18 -15.48
CA THR A 189 23.90 -18.97 -14.84
C THR A 189 23.06 -18.12 -13.88
N SER A 190 21.86 -18.59 -13.56
CA SER A 190 21.02 -17.94 -12.55
C SER A 190 21.58 -18.16 -11.13
N PRO A 191 21.78 -17.10 -10.33
CA PRO A 191 22.19 -17.23 -8.93
C PRO A 191 21.07 -17.61 -7.97
N ILE A 192 19.79 -17.48 -8.40
CA ILE A 192 18.59 -17.70 -7.60
C ILE A 192 17.54 -18.46 -8.40
N ASP A 193 16.58 -19.06 -7.68
CA ASP A 193 15.34 -19.56 -8.26
C ASP A 193 14.37 -18.38 -8.48
N GLY A 194 13.67 -18.36 -9.62
CA GLY A 194 12.70 -17.30 -9.89
C GLY A 194 12.32 -17.20 -11.36
N LEU A 195 11.64 -16.11 -11.66
CA LEU A 195 11.18 -15.79 -13.00
C LEU A 195 12.22 -14.96 -13.74
N ALA A 196 12.65 -15.43 -14.90
CA ALA A 196 13.57 -14.69 -15.74
C ALA A 196 12.83 -13.62 -16.57
N GLY A 197 13.38 -12.43 -16.58
CA GLY A 197 12.85 -11.30 -17.36
C GLY A 197 13.21 -11.40 -18.84
N ILE A 198 12.88 -10.32 -19.57
CA ILE A 198 13.30 -10.13 -20.97
C ILE A 198 14.82 -10.02 -21.07
N ALA A 199 15.40 -10.55 -22.15
CA ALA A 199 16.80 -10.35 -22.48
C ALA A 199 17.01 -8.91 -22.99
N LEU A 200 17.91 -8.18 -22.33
CA LEU A 200 18.30 -6.83 -22.72
C LEU A 200 19.49 -6.83 -23.68
N ALA A 201 20.17 -7.96 -23.80
CA ALA A 201 21.23 -8.20 -24.77
C ALA A 201 20.85 -9.35 -25.71
N GLN A 202 21.22 -9.23 -26.98
CA GLN A 202 20.89 -10.18 -28.02
C GLN A 202 22.10 -11.06 -28.41
N VAL A 203 21.83 -12.22 -28.98
CA VAL A 203 22.87 -13.08 -29.57
C VAL A 203 23.62 -12.29 -30.64
N GLY A 204 24.95 -12.27 -30.51
CA GLY A 204 25.84 -11.45 -31.34
C GLY A 204 26.31 -10.14 -30.72
N ASP A 205 25.73 -9.71 -29.60
CA ASP A 205 26.17 -8.52 -28.88
C ASP A 205 27.50 -8.76 -28.16
N LEU A 206 28.34 -7.73 -28.11
CA LEU A 206 29.52 -7.68 -27.27
C LEU A 206 29.13 -7.28 -25.85
N VAL A 207 29.28 -8.20 -24.91
CA VAL A 207 28.96 -7.97 -23.48
C VAL A 207 30.25 -7.98 -22.64
N GLY A 208 30.21 -7.37 -21.44
CA GLY A 208 31.38 -7.29 -20.57
C GLY A 208 31.11 -6.72 -19.20
N GLN A 209 32.14 -6.64 -18.34
CA GLN A 209 32.06 -6.23 -16.93
C GLN A 209 31.45 -4.84 -16.73
N SER A 210 31.76 -3.88 -17.57
CA SER A 210 31.22 -2.52 -17.55
C SER A 210 29.89 -2.39 -18.31
N GLY A 211 29.35 -3.51 -18.80
CA GLY A 211 28.17 -3.56 -19.63
C GLY A 211 26.85 -3.45 -18.85
N SER A 212 25.79 -3.33 -19.63
CA SER A 212 24.41 -3.31 -19.15
C SER A 212 23.99 -4.65 -18.51
N VAL A 213 22.91 -4.63 -17.76
CA VAL A 213 22.22 -5.82 -17.28
C VAL A 213 21.77 -6.64 -18.48
N LEU A 214 22.04 -7.95 -18.50
CA LEU A 214 21.60 -8.86 -19.54
C LEU A 214 20.15 -9.27 -19.38
N THR A 215 19.76 -9.57 -18.15
CA THR A 215 18.37 -9.84 -17.73
C THR A 215 18.29 -9.70 -16.21
N THR A 216 17.08 -9.75 -15.68
CA THR A 216 16.83 -9.80 -14.22
C THR A 216 16.05 -11.06 -13.91
N VAL A 217 16.51 -11.83 -12.93
CA VAL A 217 15.76 -12.96 -12.37
C VAL A 217 15.17 -12.53 -11.04
N SER A 218 13.87 -12.69 -10.87
CA SER A 218 13.17 -12.28 -9.66
C SER A 218 12.48 -13.47 -8.98
N THR A 219 12.76 -13.69 -7.71
CA THR A 219 11.94 -14.58 -6.88
C THR A 219 10.64 -13.83 -6.56
N ILE A 220 9.51 -14.33 -7.05
CA ILE A 220 8.21 -13.67 -6.93
C ILE A 220 7.20 -14.42 -6.06
N ASN A 221 7.60 -15.52 -5.45
CA ASN A 221 6.82 -16.23 -4.44
C ASN A 221 7.71 -16.53 -3.21
N PRO A 222 7.45 -15.86 -2.06
CA PRO A 222 6.50 -14.79 -1.87
C PRO A 222 6.90 -13.49 -2.60
N ILE A 223 5.94 -12.57 -2.80
CA ILE A 223 6.19 -11.24 -3.35
C ILE A 223 6.17 -10.19 -2.25
N LYS A 224 7.01 -9.16 -2.37
CA LYS A 224 7.04 -8.01 -1.47
C LYS A 224 6.09 -6.92 -1.94
N VAL A 225 5.45 -6.25 -1.00
CA VAL A 225 4.71 -5.02 -1.25
C VAL A 225 5.26 -3.92 -0.35
N TYR A 226 5.75 -2.86 -0.95
CA TYR A 226 6.26 -1.68 -0.26
C TYR A 226 5.18 -0.62 -0.19
N PHE A 227 4.83 -0.15 1.00
CA PHE A 227 3.85 0.92 1.19
C PHE A 227 4.28 1.89 2.28
N GLN A 228 3.81 3.13 2.18
CA GLN A 228 4.19 4.23 3.06
C GLN A 228 3.12 4.44 4.13
N VAL A 229 3.53 4.46 5.40
CA VAL A 229 2.65 4.73 6.54
C VAL A 229 3.15 5.97 7.27
N SER A 230 2.25 6.84 7.74
CA SER A 230 2.65 8.00 8.53
C SER A 230 3.30 7.58 9.85
N GLU A 231 4.26 8.36 10.35
CA GLU A 231 4.89 8.10 11.64
C GLU A 231 3.86 7.99 12.77
N GLN A 232 2.81 8.82 12.71
CA GLN A 232 1.73 8.81 13.71
C GLN A 232 0.95 7.49 13.70
N SER A 233 0.55 7.01 12.51
CA SER A 233 -0.14 5.72 12.37
C SER A 233 0.76 4.57 12.82
N TYR A 234 2.05 4.61 12.42
CA TYR A 234 3.03 3.60 12.85
C TYR A 234 3.18 3.54 14.36
N LEU A 235 3.35 4.68 15.06
CA LEU A 235 3.48 4.72 16.52
C LEU A 235 2.22 4.25 17.23
N THR A 236 1.05 4.59 16.69
CA THR A 236 -0.25 4.14 17.23
C THR A 236 -0.38 2.63 17.12
N PHE A 237 -0.01 2.08 15.97
CA PHE A 237 0.04 0.66 15.71
C PHE A 237 1.05 -0.06 16.62
N TRP A 238 2.31 0.41 16.64
CA TRP A 238 3.41 -0.22 17.38
C TRP A 238 3.16 -0.32 18.88
N ARG A 239 2.64 0.75 19.51
CA ARG A 239 2.31 0.75 20.94
C ARG A 239 1.30 -0.33 21.33
N ARG A 240 0.48 -0.76 20.40
CA ARG A 240 -0.52 -1.81 20.62
C ARG A 240 0.06 -3.21 20.50
N PHE A 241 1.05 -3.37 19.61
CA PHE A 241 1.65 -4.67 19.30
C PHE A 241 2.85 -5.01 20.20
N VAL A 242 3.57 -4.02 20.73
CA VAL A 242 4.69 -4.21 21.67
C VAL A 242 4.23 -4.66 23.05
N GLY A 243 3.51 -5.70 23.16
CA GLY A 243 2.99 -6.25 24.43
C GLY A 243 2.07 -7.42 24.25
N SER A 244 1.82 -7.79 23.00
CA SER A 244 1.01 -8.96 22.65
C SER A 244 1.92 -10.07 22.16
N ASP A 245 1.94 -11.19 22.84
CA ASP A 245 2.69 -12.39 22.44
C ASP A 245 2.23 -12.96 21.08
N ASN A 246 1.08 -12.51 20.54
CA ASN A 246 0.48 -12.94 19.28
C ASN A 246 0.57 -11.88 18.14
N ALA A 247 1.49 -10.93 18.27
CA ALA A 247 1.60 -9.77 17.36
C ALA A 247 1.73 -10.13 15.85
N ASN A 248 2.20 -11.32 15.51
CA ASN A 248 2.41 -11.74 14.12
C ASN A 248 1.22 -12.46 13.47
N GLU A 249 0.30 -13.03 14.26
CA GLU A 249 -0.83 -13.80 13.71
C GLU A 249 -2.07 -12.93 13.43
N ASP A 250 -2.26 -11.86 14.20
CA ASP A 250 -3.46 -11.01 14.09
C ASP A 250 -3.37 -9.92 13.04
N PHE A 251 -2.18 -9.64 12.47
CA PHE A 251 -2.00 -8.57 11.49
C PHE A 251 -1.98 -9.09 10.07
N SER A 252 -3.15 -9.43 9.55
CA SER A 252 -3.31 -9.83 8.16
C SER A 252 -3.47 -8.61 7.26
N LEU A 253 -2.66 -8.58 6.19
CA LEU A 253 -2.76 -7.60 5.13
C LEU A 253 -3.66 -8.14 4.01
N GLN A 254 -4.54 -7.31 3.47
CA GLN A 254 -5.26 -7.59 2.24
C GLN A 254 -4.68 -6.74 1.12
N LEU A 255 -4.56 -7.32 -0.06
CA LEU A 255 -4.10 -6.60 -1.25
C LEU A 255 -5.28 -6.40 -2.21
N ILE A 256 -5.51 -5.16 -2.61
CA ILE A 256 -6.48 -4.79 -3.63
C ILE A 256 -5.70 -4.43 -4.88
N LEU A 257 -5.98 -5.12 -5.96
CA LEU A 257 -5.29 -4.95 -7.23
C LEU A 257 -5.80 -3.69 -7.98
N SER A 258 -5.14 -3.34 -9.06
CA SER A 258 -5.47 -2.16 -9.86
C SER A 258 -6.87 -2.20 -10.50
N ASP A 259 -7.42 -3.39 -10.72
CA ASP A 259 -8.78 -3.62 -11.19
C ASP A 259 -9.84 -3.55 -10.09
N SER A 260 -9.43 -3.21 -8.85
CA SER A 260 -10.25 -3.19 -7.64
C SER A 260 -10.67 -4.57 -7.13
N SER A 261 -10.18 -5.66 -7.69
CA SER A 261 -10.36 -6.99 -7.13
C SER A 261 -9.52 -7.18 -5.86
N VAL A 262 -10.05 -7.96 -4.92
CA VAL A 262 -9.32 -8.31 -3.71
C VAL A 262 -8.53 -9.58 -3.99
N TYR A 263 -7.22 -9.52 -3.76
CA TYR A 263 -6.36 -10.70 -3.88
C TYR A 263 -6.76 -11.76 -2.84
N PRO A 264 -6.96 -13.02 -3.22
CA PRO A 264 -7.52 -14.04 -2.33
C PRO A 264 -6.61 -14.38 -1.14
N GLU A 265 -5.28 -14.36 -1.36
CA GLU A 265 -4.32 -14.70 -0.34
C GLU A 265 -4.03 -13.49 0.57
N LYS A 266 -4.01 -13.75 1.87
CA LYS A 266 -3.66 -12.73 2.85
C LYS A 266 -2.14 -12.60 2.95
N GLY A 267 -1.68 -11.36 2.96
CA GLY A 267 -0.30 -11.04 3.27
C GLY A 267 -0.05 -10.90 4.76
N ARG A 268 1.22 -10.91 5.12
CA ARG A 268 1.70 -10.68 6.48
C ARG A 268 2.66 -9.50 6.52
N PHE A 269 2.72 -8.81 7.63
CA PHE A 269 3.77 -7.83 7.90
C PHE A 269 5.13 -8.53 7.93
N ALA A 270 6.13 -7.95 7.25
CA ALA A 270 7.49 -8.46 7.27
C ALA A 270 8.38 -7.61 8.19
N PHE A 271 8.52 -6.35 7.86
CA PHE A 271 9.29 -5.39 8.66
C PHE A 271 8.91 -3.94 8.26
N ALA A 272 9.29 -3.01 9.13
CA ALA A 272 9.30 -1.59 8.82
C ALA A 272 10.75 -1.15 8.57
N ASP A 273 10.95 -0.19 7.67
CA ASP A 273 12.29 0.35 7.41
C ASP A 273 12.85 0.98 8.71
N ARG A 274 14.16 1.01 8.81
CA ARG A 274 14.88 1.60 9.95
C ARG A 274 14.75 3.11 10.07
N GLN A 275 14.40 3.78 8.98
CA GLN A 275 14.43 5.23 8.86
C GLN A 275 13.10 5.80 8.41
N VAL A 276 12.62 6.83 9.12
CA VAL A 276 11.52 7.67 8.67
C VAL A 276 12.06 8.63 7.59
N ASN A 277 11.31 8.79 6.52
CA ASN A 277 11.63 9.78 5.50
C ASN A 277 11.36 11.19 6.05
N PRO A 278 12.38 12.04 6.26
CA PRO A 278 12.21 13.34 6.91
C PRO A 278 11.41 14.34 6.06
N ASN A 279 11.34 14.13 4.74
CA ASN A 279 10.62 15.05 3.85
C ASN A 279 9.10 14.80 3.87
N THR A 280 8.68 13.56 4.11
CA THR A 280 7.26 13.15 4.06
C THR A 280 6.68 12.78 5.43
N GLY A 281 7.53 12.57 6.45
CA GLY A 281 7.12 12.06 7.75
C GLY A 281 6.52 10.65 7.69
N THR A 282 6.94 9.85 6.70
CA THR A 282 6.43 8.49 6.48
C THR A 282 7.50 7.44 6.70
N LEU A 283 7.09 6.26 7.10
CA LEU A 283 7.90 5.06 7.24
C LEU A 283 7.51 4.06 6.18
N GLN A 284 8.49 3.47 5.51
CA GLN A 284 8.25 2.41 4.55
C GLN A 284 8.02 1.08 5.28
N ILE A 285 6.91 0.44 4.97
CA ILE A 285 6.56 -0.88 5.49
C ILE A 285 6.59 -1.89 4.37
N VAL A 286 6.99 -3.10 4.70
CA VAL A 286 7.05 -4.23 3.77
C VAL A 286 6.08 -5.31 4.22
N GLY A 287 5.15 -5.65 3.34
CA GLY A 287 4.28 -6.80 3.44
C GLY A 287 4.76 -7.93 2.52
N LEU A 288 4.56 -9.16 2.93
CA LEU A 288 4.81 -10.37 2.12
C LEU A 288 3.49 -11.03 1.79
N PHE A 289 3.30 -11.33 0.51
CA PHE A 289 2.11 -12.03 0.01
C PHE A 289 2.53 -13.33 -0.67
N PRO A 290 1.86 -14.46 -0.40
CA PRO A 290 2.01 -15.66 -1.18
C PRO A 290 1.61 -15.38 -2.65
N ASN A 291 2.29 -15.98 -3.62
CA ASN A 291 2.03 -15.75 -5.04
C ASN A 291 2.31 -17.03 -5.85
N ALA A 292 1.62 -18.12 -5.48
CA ALA A 292 1.84 -19.43 -6.10
C ALA A 292 1.47 -19.46 -7.59
N ASP A 293 0.44 -18.69 -7.97
CA ASP A 293 -0.04 -18.64 -9.36
C ASP A 293 0.69 -17.60 -10.22
N PHE A 294 1.70 -16.92 -9.67
CA PHE A 294 2.48 -15.89 -10.35
C PHE A 294 1.65 -14.75 -10.96
N ILE A 295 0.46 -14.47 -10.42
CA ILE A 295 -0.40 -13.37 -10.87
C ILE A 295 0.22 -12.02 -10.54
N LEU A 296 0.81 -11.92 -9.35
CA LEU A 296 1.48 -10.71 -8.91
C LEU A 296 2.87 -10.60 -9.54
N ARG A 297 3.17 -9.42 -10.07
CA ARG A 297 4.43 -9.14 -10.77
C ARG A 297 5.15 -7.95 -10.15
N PRO A 298 6.49 -7.93 -10.12
CA PRO A 298 7.25 -6.74 -9.76
C PRO A 298 6.85 -5.54 -10.62
N GLY A 299 6.76 -4.35 -10.00
CA GLY A 299 6.37 -3.11 -10.67
C GLY A 299 4.86 -2.84 -10.71
N GLN A 300 4.01 -3.79 -10.31
CA GLN A 300 2.57 -3.54 -10.17
C GLN A 300 2.29 -2.62 -8.97
N TYR A 301 1.20 -1.85 -9.09
CA TYR A 301 0.64 -1.09 -7.99
C TYR A 301 -0.56 -1.82 -7.40
N GLY A 302 -0.73 -1.71 -6.09
CA GLY A 302 -1.89 -2.22 -5.38
C GLY A 302 -2.18 -1.36 -4.15
N ARG A 303 -3.37 -1.52 -3.58
CA ARG A 303 -3.71 -0.91 -2.29
C ARG A 303 -3.63 -1.99 -1.21
N VAL A 304 -2.79 -1.75 -0.24
CA VAL A 304 -2.69 -2.60 0.95
C VAL A 304 -3.71 -2.10 1.95
N ARG A 305 -4.57 -2.99 2.40
CA ARG A 305 -5.60 -2.74 3.41
C ARG A 305 -5.28 -3.53 4.66
N ALA A 306 -5.33 -2.86 5.81
CA ALA A 306 -5.17 -3.53 7.09
C ALA A 306 -6.16 -2.98 8.12
N GLN A 307 -6.56 -3.84 9.04
CA GLN A 307 -7.31 -3.44 10.20
C GLN A 307 -6.34 -2.92 11.27
N THR A 308 -6.33 -1.60 11.46
CA THR A 308 -5.39 -0.95 12.38
C THR A 308 -5.94 -0.87 13.80
N GLN A 309 -7.26 -0.82 13.96
CA GLN A 309 -7.90 -0.68 15.26
C GLN A 309 -9.29 -1.31 15.30
N ILE A 310 -9.71 -1.79 16.48
CA ILE A 310 -11.11 -2.06 16.79
C ILE A 310 -11.56 -1.00 17.80
N LYS A 311 -12.47 -0.14 17.40
CA LYS A 311 -13.07 0.85 18.30
C LYS A 311 -14.24 0.18 19.03
N THR A 312 -14.04 -0.13 20.30
CA THR A 312 -15.07 -0.76 21.13
C THR A 312 -16.12 0.25 21.56
N ASN A 313 -17.37 -0.19 21.68
CA ASN A 313 -18.49 0.66 22.13
C ASN A 313 -18.67 1.93 21.28
N ALA A 314 -18.36 1.89 19.99
CA ALA A 314 -18.54 3.01 19.08
C ALA A 314 -20.03 3.22 18.78
N MET A 315 -20.47 4.46 18.77
CA MET A 315 -21.82 4.83 18.33
C MET A 315 -21.76 5.27 16.87
N LEU A 316 -22.43 4.52 16.02
CA LEU A 316 -22.49 4.81 14.59
C LEU A 316 -23.74 5.61 14.26
N VAL A 317 -23.56 6.77 13.64
CA VAL A 317 -24.64 7.66 13.21
C VAL A 317 -24.56 7.81 11.69
N PRO A 318 -25.66 7.54 10.95
CA PRO A 318 -25.69 7.77 9.51
C PRO A 318 -25.35 9.23 9.18
N GLN A 319 -24.57 9.45 8.12
CA GLN A 319 -24.17 10.79 7.68
C GLN A 319 -25.38 11.73 7.48
N ARG A 320 -26.53 11.18 7.04
CA ARG A 320 -27.77 11.95 6.83
C ARG A 320 -28.35 12.57 8.12
N ALA A 321 -28.03 11.99 9.28
CA ALA A 321 -28.51 12.47 10.58
C ALA A 321 -27.65 13.61 11.13
N LEU A 322 -26.47 13.83 10.57
CA LEU A 322 -25.54 14.87 10.98
C LEU A 322 -25.82 16.16 10.21
N THR A 323 -25.96 17.25 10.95
CA THR A 323 -26.02 18.60 10.38
C THR A 323 -24.77 19.37 10.78
N GLU A 324 -24.04 19.89 9.81
CA GLU A 324 -22.89 20.73 10.06
C GLU A 324 -23.30 22.20 10.08
N LEU A 325 -22.94 22.90 11.14
CA LEU A 325 -23.13 24.33 11.27
C LEU A 325 -21.84 24.97 11.82
N GLN A 326 -21.23 25.86 11.05
CA GLN A 326 -20.02 26.61 11.45
C GLN A 326 -18.87 25.70 11.94
N GLY A 327 -18.65 24.55 11.27
CA GLY A 327 -17.59 23.61 11.61
C GLY A 327 -17.88 22.72 12.83
N THR A 328 -19.10 22.80 13.40
CA THR A 328 -19.57 21.92 14.48
C THR A 328 -20.69 21.02 13.98
N TYR A 329 -20.69 19.76 14.43
CA TYR A 329 -21.73 18.80 14.09
C TYR A 329 -22.77 18.72 15.19
N HIS A 330 -24.03 18.60 14.80
CA HIS A 330 -25.15 18.38 15.72
C HIS A 330 -26.15 17.39 15.13
N VAL A 331 -26.89 16.76 16.03
CA VAL A 331 -27.93 15.78 15.71
C VAL A 331 -29.21 16.12 16.44
N ALA A 332 -30.33 15.78 15.85
CA ALA A 332 -31.63 15.88 16.51
C ALA A 332 -31.91 14.56 17.25
N VAL A 333 -32.00 14.59 18.56
CA VAL A 333 -32.34 13.45 19.42
C VAL A 333 -33.78 13.54 19.85
N VAL A 334 -34.51 12.43 19.76
CA VAL A 334 -35.91 12.34 20.22
C VAL A 334 -35.93 11.90 21.69
N GLY A 335 -36.37 12.78 22.56
CA GLY A 335 -36.56 12.51 23.99
C GLY A 335 -37.70 11.54 24.30
N GLU A 336 -37.89 11.23 25.58
CA GLU A 336 -38.95 10.30 26.06
C GLU A 336 -40.36 10.80 25.72
N THR A 337 -40.59 12.14 25.74
CA THR A 337 -41.86 12.78 25.40
C THR A 337 -42.05 13.02 23.90
N ASN A 338 -41.26 12.40 23.04
CA ASN A 338 -41.19 12.64 21.62
C ASN A 338 -40.88 14.10 21.22
N SER A 339 -40.22 14.84 22.11
CA SER A 339 -39.70 16.18 21.85
C SER A 339 -38.28 16.09 21.25
N ILE A 340 -37.97 16.99 20.32
CA ILE A 340 -36.66 17.10 19.71
C ILE A 340 -35.71 17.90 20.61
N HIS A 341 -34.50 17.35 20.81
CA HIS A 341 -33.36 18.04 21.41
C HIS A 341 -32.19 18.06 20.43
N ILE A 342 -31.73 19.26 20.08
CA ILE A 342 -30.56 19.41 19.20
C ILE A 342 -29.31 19.31 20.07
N GLN A 343 -28.50 18.24 19.83
CA GLN A 343 -27.33 17.96 20.64
C GLN A 343 -26.05 18.08 19.81
N PHE A 344 -25.08 18.82 20.35
CA PHE A 344 -23.75 18.92 19.73
C PHE A 344 -23.01 17.61 19.90
N VAL A 345 -22.38 17.17 18.82
CA VAL A 345 -21.63 15.92 18.79
C VAL A 345 -20.22 16.16 18.27
N LYS A 346 -19.26 15.46 18.87
CA LYS A 346 -17.93 15.34 18.30
C LYS A 346 -17.87 14.07 17.48
N VAL A 347 -17.73 14.23 16.18
CA VAL A 347 -17.56 13.12 15.25
C VAL A 347 -16.08 12.77 15.12
N GLY A 348 -15.77 11.49 14.91
CA GLY A 348 -14.46 10.94 14.62
C GLY A 348 -14.38 10.47 13.18
N GLU A 349 -13.98 9.22 12.98
CA GLU A 349 -13.78 8.65 11.66
C GLU A 349 -15.10 8.26 10.97
N GLN A 350 -15.11 8.39 9.66
CA GLN A 350 -16.22 7.93 8.82
C GLN A 350 -16.00 6.48 8.40
N ILE A 351 -17.01 5.63 8.57
CA ILE A 351 -16.96 4.23 8.20
C ILE A 351 -18.13 3.94 7.26
N GLY A 352 -17.83 3.82 5.99
CA GLY A 352 -18.84 3.71 4.94
C GLY A 352 -19.76 4.93 4.91
N SER A 353 -21.06 4.73 5.10
CA SER A 353 -22.08 5.80 5.18
C SER A 353 -22.33 6.34 6.59
N ASN A 354 -21.61 5.83 7.60
CA ASN A 354 -21.81 6.18 8.99
C ASN A 354 -20.60 6.92 9.57
N TRP A 355 -20.85 7.80 10.54
CA TRP A 355 -19.83 8.47 11.32
C TRP A 355 -19.76 7.87 12.73
N VAL A 356 -18.55 7.68 13.24
CA VAL A 356 -18.33 7.33 14.64
C VAL A 356 -18.48 8.59 15.47
N VAL A 357 -19.40 8.59 16.44
CA VAL A 357 -19.55 9.70 17.40
C VAL A 357 -18.73 9.40 18.65
N GLU A 358 -17.78 10.30 18.94
CA GLU A 358 -16.88 10.19 20.09
C GLU A 358 -17.48 10.74 21.39
N LYS A 359 -18.24 11.84 21.28
CA LYS A 359 -18.87 12.52 22.43
C LYS A 359 -20.17 13.14 22.00
N GLY A 360 -21.10 13.23 22.97
CA GLY A 360 -22.35 13.97 22.78
C GLY A 360 -23.58 13.07 22.66
N LEU A 361 -23.47 11.75 22.59
CA LEU A 361 -24.60 10.80 22.55
C LEU A 361 -24.42 9.71 23.60
N LYS A 362 -25.53 9.08 23.96
CA LYS A 362 -25.59 7.96 24.91
C LYS A 362 -26.16 6.72 24.23
N PRO A 363 -25.78 5.53 24.68
CA PRO A 363 -26.45 4.30 24.25
C PRO A 363 -27.96 4.37 24.51
N GLY A 364 -28.75 4.02 23.53
CA GLY A 364 -30.21 4.08 23.59
C GLY A 364 -30.84 5.38 23.08
N ASP A 365 -30.06 6.41 22.79
CA ASP A 365 -30.57 7.65 22.20
C ASP A 365 -31.21 7.39 20.83
N ARG A 366 -32.37 8.00 20.60
CA ARG A 366 -33.09 7.92 19.31
C ARG A 366 -32.73 9.13 18.46
N VAL A 367 -31.89 8.92 17.44
CA VAL A 367 -31.41 9.97 16.56
C VAL A 367 -32.25 10.04 15.29
N VAL A 368 -32.65 11.25 14.90
CA VAL A 368 -33.41 11.52 13.67
C VAL A 368 -32.47 11.38 12.48
N VAL A 369 -32.78 10.48 11.56
CA VAL A 369 -32.05 10.27 10.32
C VAL A 369 -32.67 11.03 9.16
N GLU A 370 -34.02 11.03 9.07
CA GLU A 370 -34.75 11.76 8.03
C GLU A 370 -35.83 12.64 8.64
N GLY A 371 -36.00 13.82 8.06
CA GLY A 371 -36.96 14.82 8.54
C GLY A 371 -36.35 15.86 9.51
N ALA A 372 -35.06 15.80 9.79
CA ALA A 372 -34.39 16.79 10.68
C ALA A 372 -34.58 18.23 10.22
N GLN A 373 -34.68 18.48 8.92
CA GLN A 373 -34.93 19.85 8.38
C GLN A 373 -36.32 20.40 8.67
N LYS A 374 -37.30 19.55 9.05
CA LYS A 374 -38.68 19.91 9.32
C LYS A 374 -38.94 20.21 10.79
N VAL A 375 -37.96 19.97 11.66
CA VAL A 375 -38.12 20.05 13.10
C VAL A 375 -37.20 21.11 13.70
N LYS A 376 -37.64 21.69 14.82
CA LYS A 376 -36.91 22.69 15.60
C LYS A 376 -36.74 22.17 17.03
N GLU A 377 -35.81 22.76 17.77
CA GLU A 377 -35.67 22.49 19.21
C GLU A 377 -37.02 22.55 19.94
N GLY A 378 -37.34 21.55 20.74
CA GLY A 378 -38.58 21.43 21.49
C GLY A 378 -39.81 20.99 20.67
N ALA A 379 -39.70 20.78 19.37
CA ALA A 379 -40.86 20.33 18.57
C ALA A 379 -41.23 18.88 18.92
N VAL A 380 -42.55 18.64 19.05
CA VAL A 380 -43.08 17.26 19.23
C VAL A 380 -43.19 16.58 17.86
N VAL A 381 -42.70 15.38 17.75
CA VAL A 381 -42.62 14.59 16.50
C VAL A 381 -43.27 13.21 16.64
N ASN A 382 -43.60 12.60 15.50
CA ASN A 382 -44.03 11.19 15.44
C ASN A 382 -42.87 10.36 14.93
N PRO A 383 -42.10 9.67 15.83
CA PRO A 383 -40.95 8.90 15.42
C PRO A 383 -41.35 7.56 14.78
N LYS A 384 -40.88 7.32 13.57
CA LYS A 384 -40.95 6.03 12.89
C LYS A 384 -39.56 5.41 12.81
N PRO A 385 -39.41 4.09 12.95
CA PRO A 385 -38.11 3.45 12.79
C PRO A 385 -37.58 3.67 11.38
N PHE A 386 -36.31 3.99 11.26
CA PHE A 386 -35.60 4.07 9.96
C PHE A 386 -35.41 2.63 9.45
N GLY A 387 -36.14 2.24 8.38
CA GLY A 387 -36.00 0.94 7.74
C GLY A 387 -34.72 0.92 6.90
N ASN A 388 -33.85 -0.04 7.13
CA ASN A 388 -32.74 -0.33 6.22
C ASN A 388 -33.33 -0.80 4.87
N GLU A 389 -33.29 0.06 3.85
CA GLU A 389 -33.72 -0.29 2.47
C GLU A 389 -32.94 -1.48 1.87
N THR A 390 -31.89 -1.97 2.54
CA THR A 390 -31.06 -3.08 2.07
C THR A 390 -31.73 -4.45 2.17
N ASP A 391 -32.79 -4.62 3.01
CA ASP A 391 -33.43 -5.92 3.17
C ASP A 391 -34.61 -6.18 2.19
N GLN A 392 -35.16 -5.14 1.57
CA GLN A 392 -36.30 -5.35 0.64
C GLN A 392 -35.85 -5.77 -0.77
N THR A 393 -34.62 -5.40 -1.20
CA THR A 393 -34.15 -5.74 -2.55
C THR A 393 -33.75 -7.22 -2.67
N ASN A 394 -33.37 -7.87 -1.58
CA ASN A 394 -33.02 -9.31 -1.60
C ASN A 394 -34.23 -10.24 -1.51
N GLN A 395 -35.32 -9.82 -0.88
CA GLN A 395 -36.54 -10.65 -0.82
C GLN A 395 -37.29 -10.68 -2.15
N THR A 396 -37.29 -9.57 -2.90
CA THR A 396 -37.94 -9.51 -4.23
C THR A 396 -37.13 -10.28 -5.29
N ARG A 397 -35.81 -10.34 -5.17
CA ARG A 397 -34.97 -11.11 -6.12
C ARG A 397 -35.05 -12.62 -5.91
N THR A 398 -35.28 -13.08 -4.68
CA THR A 398 -35.44 -14.51 -4.37
C THR A 398 -36.80 -15.05 -4.82
N GLN A 399 -37.86 -14.23 -4.80
CA GLN A 399 -39.20 -14.64 -5.29
C GLN A 399 -39.31 -14.64 -6.80
N THR A 400 -38.58 -13.74 -7.51
CA THR A 400 -38.62 -13.71 -8.98
C THR A 400 -37.85 -14.87 -9.61
N ASN A 401 -36.79 -15.38 -8.94
CA ASN A 401 -36.04 -16.54 -9.44
C ASN A 401 -36.75 -17.89 -9.19
N SER A 402 -37.61 -17.99 -8.19
CA SER A 402 -38.37 -19.21 -7.95
C SER A 402 -39.56 -19.40 -8.92
N VAL A 403 -40.09 -18.32 -9.51
CA VAL A 403 -41.16 -18.36 -10.50
C VAL A 403 -40.62 -18.61 -11.91
N ALA A 404 -39.38 -18.24 -12.20
CA ALA A 404 -38.74 -18.45 -13.51
C ALA A 404 -38.28 -19.90 -13.77
N GLN A 405 -38.09 -20.71 -12.73
CA GLN A 405 -37.71 -22.14 -12.88
C GLN A 405 -38.88 -23.09 -13.01
N ALA A 406 -40.12 -22.63 -12.79
CA ALA A 406 -41.34 -23.49 -12.88
C ALA A 406 -41.99 -23.56 -14.28
N ASN A 407 -41.47 -22.80 -15.26
CA ASN A 407 -42.08 -22.73 -16.62
C ASN A 407 -41.06 -23.03 -17.75
N GLN A 408 -40.38 -24.19 -17.70
CA GLN A 408 -39.78 -24.78 -18.91
C GLN A 408 -40.58 -26.02 -19.32
N PRO A 409 -41.14 -26.08 -20.53
CA PRO A 409 -41.79 -27.28 -21.05
C PRO A 409 -40.74 -28.33 -21.43
N LYS A 410 -41.10 -29.58 -21.18
CA LYS A 410 -40.33 -30.80 -21.52
C LYS A 410 -40.13 -30.95 -23.02
#